data_a0ef4981eba030ba61ea9e781a2dda5d
#
_entry.id   a0ef4981eba030ba61ea9e781a2dda5d
#
_cell.length_a   1.000
_cell.length_b   1.000
_cell.length_c   1.000
_cell.angle_alpha   90.00
_cell.angle_beta   90.00
_cell.angle_gamma   90.00
#
_symmetry.space_group_name_H-M   'P 1'
#
loop_
_entity.id
_entity.type
_entity.pdbx_description
1 polymer ?
#
loop_
_entity_poly.entity_id
_entity_poly.type
_entity_poly.pdbx_seq_one_letter_code
_entity_poly.pdbx_strand_id
1 'polypeptide(L)'
;MSKHPLAAPIKEECVLVLQGGGALGAYQAGVFESLSAAYREPSWVAGISIGAINAALIAGNPAATRVARLREFWDLLSSSTPIPVPPGAGQLMSARESLNEASASQAMLFGVPGFFKPRFPPAPFQPRGSPGAVSYYDTAPLKQTLERLVDFDRINHAGTMRLSVGAVNVRNGNFEYFDSSKLRLDARHIMASGALPPGFAAVEIDGEHYWDGGLVSNTPLHHVLEQTGPHPRVIFQVDLFAASGPLPTSLGEVSEREKDIRFSSRTRQNTTTELDRQVIAQAAQRLLARLPAGLRDDPDAQALAGLRCESAVDVVHLIYRSKHFETQSKDYEFSRLSMQEHWQAGRADMSRTLHDPRWTGRSPSSHGVRVFDLASPHPSTSTQKVPSP
;
A
#
# COMPACT_ATOMS: atom_id res chain seq x y z
N MET A 1 19.97 -37.62 -28.89
CA MET A 1 19.60 -36.85 -27.69
C MET A 1 19.40 -35.39 -28.06
N SER A 2 18.14 -35.04 -28.32
CA SER A 2 17.77 -33.66 -28.71
C SER A 2 17.79 -32.78 -27.47
N LYS A 3 18.67 -31.79 -27.43
CA LYS A 3 18.67 -30.75 -26.39
C LYS A 3 17.48 -29.82 -26.67
N HIS A 4 16.39 -29.94 -25.91
CA HIS A 4 15.39 -28.90 -25.90
C HIS A 4 16.07 -27.60 -25.47
N PRO A 5 15.89 -26.49 -26.19
CA PRO A 5 16.38 -25.20 -25.73
C PRO A 5 15.66 -24.85 -24.42
N LEU A 6 16.41 -24.58 -23.38
CA LEU A 6 15.88 -24.00 -22.14
C LEU A 6 15.08 -22.76 -22.52
N ALA A 7 13.79 -22.77 -22.27
CA ALA A 7 12.94 -21.61 -22.48
C ALA A 7 13.55 -20.42 -21.73
N ALA A 8 13.65 -19.27 -22.40
CA ALA A 8 14.12 -18.06 -21.78
C ALA A 8 13.30 -17.80 -20.50
N PRO A 9 13.90 -17.31 -19.40
CA PRO A 9 13.18 -17.07 -18.17
C PRO A 9 12.02 -16.11 -18.46
N ILE A 10 10.80 -16.53 -18.14
CA ILE A 10 9.59 -15.70 -18.30
C ILE A 10 9.79 -14.48 -17.42
N LYS A 11 9.82 -13.30 -18.03
CA LYS A 11 10.01 -12.04 -17.31
C LYS A 11 8.73 -11.73 -16.51
N GLU A 12 8.76 -11.97 -15.21
CA GLU A 12 7.67 -11.62 -14.31
C GLU A 12 7.59 -10.10 -14.14
N GLU A 13 6.38 -9.54 -14.21
CA GLU A 13 6.13 -8.14 -13.87
C GLU A 13 6.17 -7.98 -12.34
N CYS A 14 6.97 -7.05 -11.85
CA CYS A 14 7.06 -6.74 -10.41
C CYS A 14 6.15 -5.55 -10.08
N VAL A 15 5.20 -5.75 -9.17
CA VAL A 15 4.26 -4.72 -8.71
C VAL A 15 4.41 -4.54 -7.20
N LEU A 16 4.42 -3.29 -6.73
CA LEU A 16 4.46 -2.95 -5.32
C LEU A 16 3.13 -2.31 -4.90
N VAL A 17 2.46 -2.89 -3.90
CA VAL A 17 1.18 -2.44 -3.37
C VAL A 17 1.37 -1.96 -1.94
N LEU A 18 1.08 -0.67 -1.68
CA LEU A 18 1.36 0.03 -0.44
C LEU A 18 0.06 0.49 0.25
N GLN A 19 -0.21 -0.04 1.43
CA GLN A 19 -1.38 0.30 2.25
C GLN A 19 -1.23 1.68 2.88
N GLY A 20 -2.37 2.33 3.23
CA GLY A 20 -2.41 3.52 4.08
C GLY A 20 -2.09 3.20 5.54
N GLY A 21 -1.51 4.16 6.29
CA GLY A 21 -1.19 3.94 7.70
C GLY A 21 -0.29 4.97 8.37
N GLY A 22 -0.24 6.20 7.85
CA GLY A 22 0.46 7.33 8.50
C GLY A 22 1.92 7.03 8.83
N ALA A 23 2.32 7.21 10.09
CA ALA A 23 3.70 7.04 10.55
C ALA A 23 4.26 5.62 10.33
N LEU A 24 3.40 4.59 10.26
CA LEU A 24 3.81 3.22 9.95
C LEU A 24 4.40 3.07 8.53
N GLY A 25 4.17 4.03 7.64
CA GLY A 25 4.69 4.01 6.28
C GLY A 25 6.23 3.94 6.18
N ALA A 26 6.97 4.25 7.24
CA ALA A 26 8.41 4.03 7.31
C ALA A 26 8.80 2.55 7.14
N TYR A 27 7.93 1.61 7.56
CA TYR A 27 8.08 0.19 7.29
C TYR A 27 8.12 -0.11 5.78
N GLN A 28 7.21 0.51 5.00
CA GLN A 28 7.17 0.35 3.55
C GLN A 28 8.46 0.84 2.88
N ALA A 29 9.02 1.95 3.38
CA ALA A 29 10.29 2.47 2.89
C ALA A 29 11.44 1.48 3.15
N GLY A 30 11.47 0.82 4.32
CA GLY A 30 12.41 -0.24 4.65
C GLY A 30 12.25 -1.48 3.76
N VAL A 31 11.01 -1.89 3.50
CA VAL A 31 10.70 -2.97 2.55
C VAL A 31 11.25 -2.63 1.16
N PHE A 32 10.99 -1.41 0.67
CA PHE A 32 11.48 -0.98 -0.64
C PHE A 32 13.02 -0.92 -0.69
N GLU A 33 13.69 -0.47 0.36
CA GLU A 33 15.16 -0.46 0.42
C GLU A 33 15.74 -1.86 0.18
N SER A 34 15.21 -2.92 0.83
CA SER A 34 15.66 -4.29 0.62
C SER A 34 15.27 -4.85 -0.75
N LEU A 35 14.10 -4.49 -1.26
CA LEU A 35 13.66 -4.91 -2.60
C LEU A 35 14.56 -4.34 -3.68
N SER A 36 14.87 -3.05 -3.61
CA SER A 36 15.77 -2.36 -4.54
C SER A 36 17.21 -2.89 -4.46
N ALA A 37 17.71 -3.19 -3.25
CA ALA A 37 19.04 -3.78 -3.07
C ALA A 37 19.15 -5.18 -3.71
N ALA A 38 18.05 -5.91 -3.85
CA ALA A 38 17.99 -7.19 -4.56
C ALA A 38 17.83 -7.05 -6.08
N TYR A 39 17.95 -5.85 -6.62
CA TYR A 39 17.75 -5.50 -8.04
C TYR A 39 16.36 -5.90 -8.59
N ARG A 40 15.37 -5.92 -7.72
CA ARG A 40 13.98 -6.11 -8.09
C ARG A 40 13.25 -4.76 -8.13
N GLU A 41 13.33 -4.13 -9.28
CA GLU A 41 12.67 -2.85 -9.51
C GLU A 41 11.21 -3.09 -9.94
N PRO A 42 10.23 -2.51 -9.22
CA PRO A 42 8.84 -2.60 -9.66
C PRO A 42 8.64 -1.79 -10.95
N SER A 43 7.82 -2.35 -11.85
CA SER A 43 7.32 -1.63 -13.04
C SER A 43 6.08 -0.79 -12.72
N TRP A 44 5.39 -1.13 -11.64
CA TRP A 44 4.18 -0.49 -11.18
C TRP A 44 4.15 -0.40 -9.66
N VAL A 45 3.81 0.77 -9.12
CA VAL A 45 3.57 0.99 -7.69
C VAL A 45 2.17 1.55 -7.51
N ALA A 46 1.37 0.92 -6.63
CA ALA A 46 0.04 1.37 -6.27
C ALA A 46 -0.02 1.67 -4.77
N GLY A 47 -0.61 2.80 -4.36
CA GLY A 47 -0.62 3.21 -2.96
C GLY A 47 -1.88 3.95 -2.54
N ILE A 48 -2.17 3.90 -1.23
CA ILE A 48 -3.23 4.66 -0.57
C ILE A 48 -2.61 5.47 0.56
N SER A 49 -3.04 6.73 0.75
CA SER A 49 -2.61 7.59 1.86
C SER A 49 -1.08 7.72 1.92
N ILE A 50 -0.45 7.38 3.04
CA ILE A 50 1.02 7.35 3.16
C ILE A 50 1.66 6.40 2.15
N GLY A 51 0.97 5.32 1.77
CA GLY A 51 1.40 4.42 0.70
C GLY A 51 1.44 5.12 -0.66
N ALA A 52 0.51 6.05 -0.95
CA ALA A 52 0.55 6.87 -2.15
C ALA A 52 1.73 7.85 -2.16
N ILE A 53 2.08 8.41 -1.00
CA ILE A 53 3.24 9.28 -0.84
C ILE A 53 4.54 8.50 -1.09
N ASN A 54 4.71 7.34 -0.43
CA ASN A 54 5.86 6.46 -0.67
C ASN A 54 5.93 6.01 -2.15
N ALA A 55 4.77 5.65 -2.74
CA ALA A 55 4.69 5.26 -4.15
C ALA A 55 5.14 6.40 -5.10
N ALA A 56 4.74 7.65 -4.83
CA ALA A 56 5.15 8.81 -5.61
C ALA A 56 6.66 9.08 -5.48
N LEU A 57 7.23 8.95 -4.26
CA LEU A 57 8.67 9.08 -4.03
C LEU A 57 9.46 8.00 -4.79
N ILE A 58 8.92 6.78 -4.89
CA ILE A 58 9.55 5.68 -5.62
C ILE A 58 9.43 5.90 -7.13
N ALA A 59 8.24 6.19 -7.65
CA ALA A 59 7.99 6.31 -9.09
C ALA A 59 8.61 7.60 -9.69
N GLY A 60 8.56 8.70 -8.94
CA GLY A 60 9.04 10.02 -9.38
C GLY A 60 10.55 10.22 -9.28
N ASN A 61 11.33 9.18 -8.95
CA ASN A 61 12.77 9.34 -8.84
C ASN A 61 13.54 8.26 -9.64
N PRO A 62 14.75 8.57 -10.12
CA PRO A 62 15.64 7.57 -10.71
C PRO A 62 15.99 6.46 -9.71
N ALA A 63 16.19 5.23 -10.18
CA ALA A 63 16.50 4.06 -9.34
C ALA A 63 17.60 4.34 -8.30
N ALA A 64 18.68 5.01 -8.71
CA ALA A 64 19.81 5.32 -7.86
C ALA A 64 19.49 6.26 -6.67
N THR A 65 18.40 7.02 -6.73
CA THR A 65 18.05 8.04 -5.71
C THR A 65 16.78 7.76 -4.92
N ARG A 66 15.98 6.75 -5.30
CA ARG A 66 14.69 6.42 -4.68
C ARG A 66 14.79 6.24 -3.17
N VAL A 67 15.72 5.41 -2.73
CA VAL A 67 15.92 5.14 -1.29
C VAL A 67 16.36 6.40 -0.55
N ALA A 68 17.26 7.19 -1.15
CA ALA A 68 17.72 8.46 -0.57
C ALA A 68 16.55 9.46 -0.43
N ARG A 69 15.65 9.55 -1.42
CA ARG A 69 14.46 10.41 -1.36
C ARG A 69 13.44 9.95 -0.32
N LEU A 70 13.22 8.64 -0.20
CA LEU A 70 12.43 8.09 0.91
C LEU A 70 13.06 8.44 2.26
N ARG A 71 14.38 8.30 2.39
CA ARG A 71 15.09 8.66 3.63
C ARG A 71 14.93 10.15 3.95
N GLU A 72 15.15 11.03 2.97
CA GLU A 72 14.98 12.47 3.14
C GLU A 72 13.56 12.84 3.61
N PHE A 73 12.54 12.23 3.01
CA PHE A 73 11.15 12.42 3.41
C PHE A 73 10.93 12.00 4.87
N TRP A 74 11.29 10.77 5.22
CA TRP A 74 11.05 10.22 6.57
C TRP A 74 11.91 10.90 7.63
N ASP A 75 13.11 11.33 7.29
CA ASP A 75 13.97 12.14 8.17
C ASP A 75 13.36 13.52 8.44
N LEU A 76 12.73 14.15 7.44
CA LEU A 76 12.03 15.41 7.61
C LEU A 76 10.82 15.24 8.53
N LEU A 77 9.96 14.25 8.29
CA LEU A 77 8.75 14.02 9.10
C LEU A 77 9.08 13.75 10.57
N SER A 78 10.18 13.06 10.83
CA SER A 78 10.63 12.71 12.18
C SER A 78 11.63 13.71 12.78
N SER A 79 11.70 14.94 12.24
CA SER A 79 12.62 15.99 12.71
C SER A 79 12.05 16.89 13.81
N SER A 80 10.84 16.62 14.31
CA SER A 80 10.29 17.33 15.47
C SER A 80 11.25 17.31 16.66
N THR A 81 11.20 18.35 17.50
CA THR A 81 12.06 18.42 18.69
C THR A 81 11.91 17.13 19.51
N PRO A 82 13.00 16.40 19.77
CA PRO A 82 12.89 15.16 20.52
C PRO A 82 12.39 15.45 21.94
N ILE A 83 11.42 14.64 22.41
CA ILE A 83 11.08 14.61 23.82
C ILE A 83 12.29 14.03 24.53
N PRO A 84 12.84 14.71 25.56
CA PRO A 84 14.01 14.22 26.30
C PRO A 84 13.73 12.83 26.87
N VAL A 85 14.47 11.83 26.43
CA VAL A 85 14.38 10.45 26.93
C VAL A 85 15.52 10.22 27.90
N PRO A 86 15.26 9.89 29.17
CA PRO A 86 16.30 9.50 30.09
C PRO A 86 17.08 8.30 29.57
N PRO A 87 18.41 8.21 29.80
CA PRO A 87 19.20 7.06 29.41
C PRO A 87 18.60 5.76 29.97
N GLY A 88 18.36 4.76 29.11
CA GLY A 88 17.76 3.48 29.48
C GLY A 88 16.24 3.43 29.56
N ALA A 89 15.53 4.55 29.55
CA ALA A 89 14.05 4.54 29.61
C ALA A 89 13.40 3.88 28.38
N GLY A 90 14.03 3.95 27.22
CA GLY A 90 13.54 3.28 26.01
C GLY A 90 13.54 1.75 26.06
N GLN A 91 14.15 1.15 27.08
CA GLN A 91 14.17 -0.31 27.30
C GLN A 91 13.06 -0.78 28.26
N LEU A 92 12.44 0.16 29.02
CA LEU A 92 11.31 -0.14 29.90
C LEU A 92 10.00 0.05 29.11
N MET A 93 9.20 -1.01 28.99
CA MET A 93 7.96 -1.03 28.20
C MET A 93 7.01 0.13 28.53
N SER A 94 6.73 0.37 29.80
CA SER A 94 5.84 1.46 30.24
C SER A 94 6.38 2.86 29.92
N ALA A 95 7.70 3.04 29.99
CA ALA A 95 8.32 4.32 29.61
C ALA A 95 8.26 4.52 28.10
N ARG A 96 8.38 3.47 27.30
CA ARG A 96 8.28 3.53 25.84
C ARG A 96 6.87 3.88 25.38
N GLU A 97 5.83 3.27 25.96
CA GLU A 97 4.43 3.64 25.70
C GLU A 97 4.17 5.12 25.99
N SER A 98 4.60 5.59 27.17
CA SER A 98 4.42 6.99 27.56
C SER A 98 5.13 7.97 26.61
N LEU A 99 6.31 7.62 26.12
CA LEU A 99 7.06 8.42 25.15
C LEU A 99 6.37 8.46 23.78
N ASN A 100 5.84 7.34 23.33
CA ASN A 100 5.11 7.24 22.07
C ASN A 100 3.82 8.09 22.13
N GLU A 101 3.05 7.99 23.23
CA GLU A 101 1.86 8.81 23.44
C GLU A 101 2.18 10.31 23.53
N ALA A 102 3.27 10.68 24.19
CA ALA A 102 3.72 12.07 24.26
C ALA A 102 4.14 12.59 22.86
N SER A 103 4.86 11.79 22.08
CA SER A 103 5.24 12.12 20.70
C SER A 103 4.03 12.24 19.78
N ALA A 104 3.07 11.32 19.88
CA ALA A 104 1.82 11.38 19.14
C ALA A 104 1.00 12.64 19.50
N SER A 105 0.94 12.99 20.80
CA SER A 105 0.31 14.22 21.28
C SER A 105 1.01 15.47 20.74
N GLN A 106 2.35 15.45 20.68
CA GLN A 106 3.14 16.53 20.07
C GLN A 106 2.79 16.70 18.59
N ALA A 107 2.69 15.60 17.82
CA ALA A 107 2.31 15.64 16.42
C ALA A 107 0.89 16.23 16.24
N MET A 108 -0.06 15.86 17.09
CA MET A 108 -1.42 16.41 17.06
C MET A 108 -1.47 17.90 17.40
N LEU A 109 -0.70 18.35 18.39
CA LEU A 109 -0.75 19.74 18.88
C LEU A 109 0.05 20.72 18.01
N PHE A 110 1.18 20.27 17.47
CA PHE A 110 2.13 21.15 16.76
C PHE A 110 2.28 20.80 15.26
N GLY A 111 1.70 19.68 14.82
CA GLY A 111 1.87 19.20 13.47
C GLY A 111 3.14 18.37 13.27
N VAL A 112 3.39 18.03 12.01
CA VAL A 112 4.54 17.21 11.56
C VAL A 112 5.32 17.99 10.50
N PRO A 113 6.62 18.21 10.69
CA PRO A 113 7.44 18.97 9.73
C PRO A 113 7.34 18.40 8.33
N GLY A 114 7.13 19.28 7.35
CA GLY A 114 7.01 18.87 5.95
C GLY A 114 5.76 18.09 5.58
N PHE A 115 4.81 17.90 6.53
CA PHE A 115 3.57 17.16 6.29
C PHE A 115 2.33 18.02 6.55
N PHE A 116 2.08 18.39 7.81
CA PHE A 116 0.93 19.22 8.19
C PHE A 116 1.22 20.11 9.39
N LYS A 117 0.46 21.18 9.52
CA LYS A 117 0.49 22.09 10.67
C LYS A 117 -0.94 22.38 11.16
N PRO A 118 -1.14 22.66 12.46
CA PRO A 118 -2.44 23.09 12.98
C PRO A 118 -2.92 24.36 12.28
N ARG A 119 -4.23 24.47 12.08
CA ARG A 119 -4.82 25.73 11.57
C ARG A 119 -4.92 26.77 12.67
N PHE A 120 -4.67 28.00 12.29
CA PHE A 120 -4.88 29.13 13.17
C PHE A 120 -5.64 30.24 12.40
N PRO A 121 -6.78 30.74 12.91
CA PRO A 121 -7.54 30.21 14.06
C PRO A 121 -7.99 28.77 13.86
N PRO A 122 -8.26 27.99 14.94
CA PRO A 122 -8.79 26.63 14.82
C PRO A 122 -10.11 26.56 14.06
N ALA A 123 -10.39 25.42 13.39
CA ALA A 123 -11.52 25.23 12.49
C ALA A 123 -12.89 25.73 13.03
N PRO A 124 -13.27 25.51 14.31
CA PRO A 124 -14.55 26.00 14.84
C PRO A 124 -14.69 27.53 14.85
N PHE A 125 -13.58 28.26 14.79
CA PHE A 125 -13.56 29.74 14.78
C PHE A 125 -13.37 30.32 13.36
N GLN A 126 -13.36 29.45 12.34
CA GLN A 126 -13.26 29.86 10.94
C GLN A 126 -14.64 30.14 10.34
N PRO A 127 -14.77 31.05 9.38
CA PRO A 127 -16.04 31.28 8.67
C PRO A 127 -16.53 30.00 7.97
N ARG A 128 -17.82 29.70 8.12
CA ARG A 128 -18.43 28.55 7.42
C ARG A 128 -18.20 28.64 5.91
N GLY A 129 -17.85 27.52 5.29
CA GLY A 129 -17.56 27.46 3.86
C GLY A 129 -16.10 27.83 3.49
N SER A 130 -15.29 28.34 4.43
CA SER A 130 -13.88 28.55 4.17
C SER A 130 -13.10 27.21 4.23
N PRO A 131 -11.98 27.08 3.50
CA PRO A 131 -11.14 25.88 3.56
C PRO A 131 -10.63 25.57 4.97
N GLY A 132 -10.51 26.60 5.84
CA GLY A 132 -10.09 26.42 7.22
C GLY A 132 -11.15 25.87 8.15
N ALA A 133 -12.44 25.98 7.82
CA ALA A 133 -13.56 25.54 8.65
C ALA A 133 -13.82 24.03 8.59
N VAL A 134 -13.21 23.30 7.63
CA VAL A 134 -13.54 21.90 7.30
C VAL A 134 -12.43 20.90 7.65
N SER A 135 -11.36 21.36 8.33
CA SER A 135 -10.28 20.46 8.76
C SER A 135 -9.45 21.08 9.91
N TYR A 136 -8.84 20.20 10.72
CA TYR A 136 -7.99 20.65 11.84
C TYR A 136 -6.61 21.13 11.38
N TYR A 137 -6.09 20.58 10.30
CA TYR A 137 -4.73 20.84 9.83
C TYR A 137 -4.69 21.39 8.42
N ASP A 138 -3.63 22.14 8.14
CA ASP A 138 -3.24 22.63 6.81
C ASP A 138 -2.12 21.74 6.27
N THR A 139 -2.32 21.17 5.08
CA THR A 139 -1.39 20.27 4.38
C THR A 139 -0.54 20.97 3.32
N ALA A 140 -0.51 22.31 3.29
CA ALA A 140 0.39 23.05 2.39
C ALA A 140 1.88 22.64 2.54
N PRO A 141 2.40 22.29 3.76
CA PRO A 141 3.75 21.76 3.88
C PRO A 141 3.96 20.46 3.09
N LEU A 142 2.98 19.54 3.06
CA LEU A 142 3.08 18.32 2.27
C LEU A 142 3.19 18.60 0.77
N LYS A 143 2.40 19.54 0.25
CA LYS A 143 2.47 19.94 -1.15
C LYS A 143 3.90 20.36 -1.51
N GLN A 144 4.50 21.26 -0.72
CA GLN A 144 5.87 21.72 -0.93
C GLN A 144 6.89 20.58 -0.86
N THR A 145 6.72 19.66 0.08
CA THR A 145 7.59 18.49 0.22
C THR A 145 7.49 17.58 -1.00
N LEU A 146 6.29 17.29 -1.48
CA LEU A 146 6.08 16.47 -2.68
C LEU A 146 6.67 17.14 -3.93
N GLU A 147 6.41 18.43 -4.15
CA GLU A 147 6.95 19.17 -5.30
C GLU A 147 8.49 19.24 -5.28
N ARG A 148 9.12 19.18 -4.11
CA ARG A 148 10.58 19.18 -3.95
C ARG A 148 11.19 17.79 -4.13
N LEU A 149 10.52 16.72 -3.69
CA LEU A 149 11.09 15.37 -3.62
C LEU A 149 10.65 14.46 -4.76
N VAL A 150 9.61 14.81 -5.51
CA VAL A 150 9.00 13.99 -6.56
C VAL A 150 9.09 14.72 -7.90
N ASP A 151 9.69 14.08 -8.88
CA ASP A 151 9.63 14.54 -10.27
C ASP A 151 8.35 14.02 -10.94
N PHE A 152 7.34 14.88 -10.99
CA PHE A 152 6.05 14.55 -11.61
C PHE A 152 6.14 14.44 -13.13
N ASP A 153 7.08 15.10 -13.80
CA ASP A 153 7.29 14.92 -15.23
C ASP A 153 7.80 13.50 -15.52
N ARG A 154 8.67 12.99 -14.66
CA ARG A 154 9.10 11.59 -14.73
C ARG A 154 7.93 10.61 -14.56
N ILE A 155 7.04 10.80 -13.58
CA ILE A 155 5.86 9.94 -13.36
C ILE A 155 4.98 9.90 -14.62
N ASN A 156 4.85 11.02 -15.31
CA ASN A 156 3.99 11.18 -16.48
C ASN A 156 4.68 10.84 -17.81
N HIS A 157 5.95 10.44 -17.77
CA HIS A 157 6.67 10.07 -18.97
C HIS A 157 6.38 8.61 -19.36
N ALA A 158 6.03 8.37 -20.63
CA ALA A 158 5.76 7.04 -21.13
C ALA A 158 6.98 6.11 -20.98
N GLY A 159 6.75 4.88 -20.56
CA GLY A 159 7.81 3.87 -20.36
C GLY A 159 8.54 3.95 -19.02
N THR A 160 8.13 4.86 -18.13
CA THR A 160 8.59 4.88 -16.73
C THR A 160 7.74 3.97 -15.84
N MET A 161 8.05 3.94 -14.54
CA MET A 161 7.28 3.19 -13.56
C MET A 161 5.85 3.73 -13.47
N ARG A 162 4.84 2.87 -13.65
CA ARG A 162 3.44 3.22 -13.49
C ARG A 162 3.14 3.54 -12.03
N LEU A 163 2.36 4.59 -11.79
CA LEU A 163 1.88 4.99 -10.47
C LEU A 163 0.35 5.01 -10.46
N SER A 164 -0.26 4.32 -9.48
CA SER A 164 -1.70 4.42 -9.22
C SER A 164 -1.93 4.83 -7.77
N VAL A 165 -2.80 5.81 -7.54
CA VAL A 165 -3.21 6.23 -6.20
C VAL A 165 -4.71 6.29 -6.10
N GLY A 166 -5.28 5.82 -4.98
CA GLY A 166 -6.71 5.77 -4.77
C GLY A 166 -7.20 6.86 -3.83
N ALA A 167 -8.37 7.43 -4.14
CA ALA A 167 -9.05 8.41 -3.31
C ALA A 167 -10.58 8.23 -3.37
N VAL A 168 -11.31 8.86 -2.47
CA VAL A 168 -12.78 8.80 -2.39
C VAL A 168 -13.34 10.14 -2.81
N ASN A 169 -14.22 10.15 -3.82
CA ASN A 169 -14.96 11.34 -4.21
C ASN A 169 -15.96 11.70 -3.10
N VAL A 170 -15.84 12.91 -2.56
CA VAL A 170 -16.64 13.35 -1.39
C VAL A 170 -18.12 13.49 -1.70
N ARG A 171 -18.47 13.80 -2.95
CA ARG A 171 -19.84 14.09 -3.35
C ARG A 171 -20.69 12.82 -3.49
N ASN A 172 -20.11 11.77 -4.05
CA ASN A 172 -20.85 10.54 -4.38
C ASN A 172 -20.38 9.30 -3.59
N GLY A 173 -19.28 9.40 -2.83
CA GLY A 173 -18.70 8.29 -2.05
C GLY A 173 -17.98 7.22 -2.89
N ASN A 174 -17.86 7.41 -4.20
CA ASN A 174 -17.19 6.44 -5.06
C ASN A 174 -15.68 6.46 -4.84
N PHE A 175 -15.09 5.26 -4.92
CA PHE A 175 -13.66 5.10 -4.91
C PHE A 175 -13.10 5.25 -6.33
N GLU A 176 -12.11 6.10 -6.50
CA GLU A 176 -11.49 6.38 -7.79
C GLU A 176 -9.98 6.16 -7.73
N TYR A 177 -9.41 5.67 -8.85
CA TYR A 177 -7.96 5.52 -9.02
C TYR A 177 -7.44 6.54 -10.02
N PHE A 178 -6.49 7.35 -9.58
CA PHE A 178 -5.67 8.20 -10.44
C PHE A 178 -4.43 7.41 -10.87
N ASP A 179 -4.27 7.20 -12.17
CA ASP A 179 -3.29 6.29 -12.74
C ASP A 179 -2.47 6.96 -13.83
N SER A 180 -1.15 6.97 -13.70
CA SER A 180 -0.23 7.65 -14.63
C SER A 180 -0.27 7.11 -16.06
N SER A 181 -0.82 5.91 -16.27
CA SER A 181 -1.04 5.37 -17.62
C SER A 181 -2.29 5.94 -18.32
N LYS A 182 -3.17 6.63 -17.57
CA LYS A 182 -4.46 7.13 -18.08
C LYS A 182 -4.58 8.64 -18.05
N LEU A 183 -3.94 9.30 -17.08
CA LEU A 183 -4.02 10.75 -16.89
C LEU A 183 -2.70 11.31 -16.33
N ARG A 184 -2.51 12.61 -16.48
CA ARG A 184 -1.35 13.30 -15.91
C ARG A 184 -1.55 13.51 -14.42
N LEU A 185 -0.61 12.99 -13.61
CA LEU A 185 -0.61 13.13 -12.16
C LEU A 185 0.22 14.35 -11.71
N ASP A 186 -0.21 14.95 -10.61
CA ASP A 186 0.53 15.99 -9.88
C ASP A 186 0.39 15.79 -8.37
N ALA A 187 0.96 16.70 -7.56
CA ALA A 187 0.95 16.61 -6.11
C ALA A 187 -0.47 16.53 -5.51
N ARG A 188 -1.49 17.13 -6.17
CA ARG A 188 -2.88 17.12 -5.69
C ARG A 188 -3.44 15.70 -5.62
N HIS A 189 -3.14 14.85 -6.59
CA HIS A 189 -3.60 13.46 -6.63
C HIS A 189 -3.04 12.64 -5.45
N ILE A 190 -1.77 12.87 -5.11
CA ILE A 190 -1.13 12.21 -3.96
C ILE A 190 -1.73 12.74 -2.65
N MET A 191 -1.93 14.06 -2.55
CA MET A 191 -2.55 14.70 -1.38
C MET A 191 -4.01 14.25 -1.19
N ALA A 192 -4.78 14.08 -2.27
CA ALA A 192 -6.15 13.58 -2.22
C ALA A 192 -6.21 12.18 -1.60
N SER A 193 -5.30 11.30 -2.02
CA SER A 193 -5.19 9.95 -1.45
C SER A 193 -4.87 9.93 0.05
N GLY A 194 -4.24 10.98 0.58
CA GLY A 194 -3.89 11.11 2.01
C GLY A 194 -4.74 12.12 2.78
N ALA A 195 -5.81 12.65 2.21
CA ALA A 195 -6.66 13.67 2.83
C ALA A 195 -7.70 13.05 3.78
N LEU A 196 -7.25 12.49 4.92
CA LEU A 196 -8.13 11.81 5.90
C LEU A 196 -8.93 12.83 6.73
N PRO A 197 -10.29 12.87 6.61
CA PRO A 197 -11.12 13.74 7.44
C PRO A 197 -11.24 13.22 8.88
N PRO A 198 -11.51 14.08 9.87
CA PRO A 198 -11.58 15.53 9.81
C PRO A 198 -10.20 16.21 9.94
N GLY A 199 -9.12 15.45 9.98
CA GLY A 199 -7.76 15.97 10.07
C GLY A 199 -7.42 16.90 8.92
N PHE A 200 -7.63 16.43 7.69
CA PHE A 200 -7.28 17.13 6.45
C PHE A 200 -8.50 17.48 5.62
N ALA A 201 -8.44 18.63 4.95
CA ALA A 201 -9.48 19.06 4.03
C ALA A 201 -9.48 18.22 2.76
N ALA A 202 -10.64 18.10 2.12
CA ALA A 202 -10.73 17.52 0.79
C ALA A 202 -9.84 18.28 -0.20
N VAL A 203 -9.25 17.56 -1.14
CA VAL A 203 -8.44 18.13 -2.22
C VAL A 203 -9.28 18.22 -3.48
N GLU A 204 -9.28 19.41 -4.10
CA GLU A 204 -9.96 19.65 -5.37
C GLU A 204 -9.08 19.22 -6.55
N ILE A 205 -9.67 18.39 -7.42
CA ILE A 205 -9.09 17.94 -8.69
C ILE A 205 -10.18 18.08 -9.75
N ASP A 206 -9.97 18.91 -10.75
CA ASP A 206 -10.87 19.13 -11.90
C ASP A 206 -12.33 19.41 -11.52
N GLY A 207 -12.55 20.18 -10.43
CA GLY A 207 -13.87 20.58 -9.92
C GLY A 207 -14.55 19.57 -9.00
N GLU A 208 -13.97 18.38 -8.80
CA GLU A 208 -14.41 17.39 -7.83
C GLU A 208 -13.52 17.39 -6.59
N HIS A 209 -14.06 16.93 -5.45
CA HIS A 209 -13.38 16.96 -4.17
C HIS A 209 -13.14 15.53 -3.66
N TYR A 210 -11.92 15.26 -3.20
CA TYR A 210 -11.49 13.93 -2.81
C TYR A 210 -10.92 13.87 -1.40
N TRP A 211 -11.28 12.82 -0.69
CA TRP A 211 -10.71 12.41 0.59
C TRP A 211 -9.87 11.14 0.47
N ASP A 212 -9.20 10.80 1.57
CA ASP A 212 -8.33 9.63 1.69
C ASP A 212 -9.05 8.34 1.26
N GLY A 213 -8.37 7.57 0.40
CA GLY A 213 -8.87 6.28 -0.05
C GLY A 213 -9.11 5.28 1.08
N GLY A 214 -8.39 5.40 2.20
CA GLY A 214 -8.54 4.56 3.38
C GLY A 214 -9.94 4.58 4.02
N LEU A 215 -10.78 5.56 3.69
CA LEU A 215 -12.19 5.58 4.12
C LEU A 215 -13.01 4.40 3.55
N VAL A 216 -12.67 3.92 2.37
CA VAL A 216 -13.41 2.87 1.65
C VAL A 216 -12.54 1.64 1.44
N SER A 217 -11.32 1.81 0.95
CA SER A 217 -10.36 0.72 0.69
C SER A 217 -8.93 1.18 0.98
N ASN A 218 -8.32 0.57 2.00
CA ASN A 218 -7.00 0.99 2.46
C ASN A 218 -5.83 0.31 1.73
N THR A 219 -6.10 -0.66 0.85
CA THR A 219 -5.07 -1.40 0.09
C THR A 219 -5.50 -1.55 -1.37
N PRO A 220 -4.70 -1.10 -2.35
CA PRO A 220 -5.09 -1.09 -3.76
C PRO A 220 -4.86 -2.44 -4.47
N LEU A 221 -4.90 -3.58 -3.76
CA LEU A 221 -4.68 -4.90 -4.33
C LEU A 221 -5.71 -5.27 -5.40
N HIS A 222 -7.00 -5.01 -5.13
CA HIS A 222 -8.08 -5.30 -6.06
C HIS A 222 -7.89 -4.60 -7.40
N HIS A 223 -7.54 -3.31 -7.38
CA HIS A 223 -7.23 -2.55 -8.59
C HIS A 223 -6.10 -3.17 -9.42
N VAL A 224 -5.07 -3.69 -8.75
CA VAL A 224 -3.94 -4.34 -9.42
C VAL A 224 -4.35 -5.69 -10.00
N LEU A 225 -5.17 -6.46 -9.29
CA LEU A 225 -5.66 -7.76 -9.74
C LEU A 225 -6.64 -7.65 -10.93
N GLU A 226 -7.47 -6.59 -10.97
CA GLU A 226 -8.39 -6.34 -12.10
C GLU A 226 -7.69 -5.97 -13.41
N GLN A 227 -6.45 -5.50 -13.36
CA GLN A 227 -5.71 -5.13 -14.54
C GLN A 227 -5.08 -6.37 -15.18
N THR A 228 -5.62 -6.79 -16.31
CA THR A 228 -5.09 -7.92 -17.07
C THR A 228 -3.75 -7.59 -17.72
N GLY A 229 -2.84 -8.54 -17.76
CA GLY A 229 -1.54 -8.38 -18.42
C GLY A 229 -1.07 -9.68 -19.08
N PRO A 230 -0.21 -9.59 -20.12
CA PRO A 230 0.26 -10.76 -20.85
C PRO A 230 1.32 -11.57 -20.10
N HIS A 231 1.87 -11.02 -19.01
CA HIS A 231 2.98 -11.61 -18.28
C HIS A 231 2.57 -12.02 -16.87
N PRO A 232 3.16 -13.09 -16.32
CA PRO A 232 3.04 -13.43 -14.91
C PRO A 232 3.47 -12.25 -14.04
N ARG A 233 2.79 -12.08 -12.89
CA ARG A 233 3.05 -10.98 -11.95
C ARG A 233 3.52 -11.48 -10.60
N VAL A 234 4.42 -10.72 -10.02
CA VAL A 234 4.75 -10.80 -8.60
C VAL A 234 4.31 -9.50 -7.96
N ILE A 235 3.40 -9.58 -7.02
CA ILE A 235 2.88 -8.43 -6.25
C ILE A 235 3.47 -8.50 -4.85
N PHE A 236 4.32 -7.54 -4.50
CA PHE A 236 4.72 -7.32 -3.11
C PHE A 236 3.70 -6.40 -2.45
N GLN A 237 2.83 -6.98 -1.64
CA GLN A 237 1.84 -6.24 -0.87
C GLN A 237 2.37 -5.94 0.53
N VAL A 238 2.39 -4.66 0.90
CA VAL A 238 2.90 -4.19 2.18
C VAL A 238 1.78 -3.59 2.99
N ASP A 239 1.31 -4.34 3.97
CA ASP A 239 0.25 -3.96 4.90
C ASP A 239 0.82 -3.41 6.20
N LEU A 240 0.17 -2.37 6.71
CA LEU A 240 0.55 -1.67 7.94
C LEU A 240 -0.38 -2.01 9.12
N PHE A 241 -1.55 -2.57 8.83
CA PHE A 241 -2.53 -3.01 9.82
C PHE A 241 -2.82 -4.49 9.65
N ALA A 242 -2.56 -5.27 10.71
CA ALA A 242 -2.75 -6.71 10.68
C ALA A 242 -4.21 -7.09 10.87
N ALA A 243 -4.78 -7.85 9.92
CA ALA A 243 -6.15 -8.38 10.03
C ALA A 243 -6.30 -9.35 11.21
N SER A 244 -5.27 -10.14 11.51
CA SER A 244 -5.23 -11.07 12.63
C SER A 244 -4.47 -10.47 13.81
N GLY A 245 -4.96 -10.70 15.03
CA GLY A 245 -4.32 -10.24 16.25
C GLY A 245 -4.92 -10.94 17.49
N PRO A 246 -4.32 -10.74 18.67
CA PRO A 246 -4.82 -11.31 19.92
C PRO A 246 -6.18 -10.68 20.31
N LEU A 247 -6.86 -11.36 21.25
CA LEU A 247 -8.03 -10.77 21.88
C LEU A 247 -7.59 -9.65 22.83
N PRO A 248 -8.22 -8.45 22.75
CA PRO A 248 -7.91 -7.34 23.63
C PRO A 248 -8.22 -7.65 25.11
N THR A 249 -7.38 -7.16 26.00
CA THR A 249 -7.51 -7.27 27.46
C THR A 249 -7.70 -5.94 28.16
N SER A 250 -7.59 -4.82 27.42
CA SER A 250 -7.78 -3.45 27.92
C SER A 250 -8.53 -2.60 26.90
N LEU A 251 -9.10 -1.47 27.34
CA LEU A 251 -9.77 -0.51 26.44
C LEU A 251 -8.81 0.08 25.38
N GLY A 252 -7.54 0.28 25.72
CA GLY A 252 -6.51 0.72 24.78
C GLY A 252 -6.32 -0.30 23.67
N GLU A 253 -6.18 -1.58 24.02
CA GLU A 253 -6.06 -2.68 23.05
C GLU A 253 -7.35 -2.89 22.22
N VAL A 254 -8.54 -2.62 22.78
CA VAL A 254 -9.80 -2.63 22.03
C VAL A 254 -9.77 -1.57 20.93
N SER A 255 -9.35 -0.34 21.25
CA SER A 255 -9.26 0.76 20.29
C SER A 255 -8.21 0.48 19.21
N GLU A 256 -7.05 -0.07 19.60
CA GLU A 256 -6.01 -0.48 18.65
C GLU A 256 -6.53 -1.60 17.73
N ARG A 257 -7.14 -2.64 18.29
CA ARG A 257 -7.64 -3.78 17.52
C ARG A 257 -8.77 -3.37 16.56
N GLU A 258 -9.66 -2.48 16.97
CA GLU A 258 -10.73 -1.92 16.12
C GLU A 258 -10.11 -1.21 14.92
N LYS A 259 -9.11 -0.37 15.14
CA LYS A 259 -8.37 0.33 14.09
C LYS A 259 -7.66 -0.65 13.16
N ASP A 260 -6.98 -1.65 13.69
CA ASP A 260 -6.31 -2.69 12.89
C ASP A 260 -7.29 -3.43 11.98
N ILE A 261 -8.45 -3.82 12.48
CA ILE A 261 -9.50 -4.48 11.69
C ILE A 261 -10.05 -3.54 10.61
N ARG A 262 -10.35 -2.30 10.97
CA ARG A 262 -10.93 -1.30 10.07
C ARG A 262 -10.04 -1.02 8.86
N PHE A 263 -8.75 -0.86 9.09
CA PHE A 263 -7.77 -0.50 8.07
C PHE A 263 -7.00 -1.67 7.49
N SER A 264 -7.23 -2.90 7.98
CA SER A 264 -6.58 -4.08 7.43
C SER A 264 -6.99 -4.35 5.97
N SER A 265 -6.10 -4.99 5.24
CA SER A 265 -6.39 -5.43 3.88
C SER A 265 -7.42 -6.58 3.87
N ARG A 266 -8.23 -6.61 2.84
CA ARG A 266 -9.12 -7.74 2.55
C ARG A 266 -8.47 -8.71 1.56
N THR A 267 -7.18 -8.94 1.70
CA THR A 267 -6.38 -9.73 0.76
C THR A 267 -7.00 -11.09 0.48
N ARG A 268 -7.41 -11.81 1.51
CA ARG A 268 -8.05 -13.14 1.33
C ARG A 268 -9.33 -13.04 0.49
N GLN A 269 -10.19 -12.06 0.74
CA GLN A 269 -11.41 -11.87 -0.04
C GLN A 269 -11.09 -11.53 -1.50
N ASN A 270 -10.16 -10.59 -1.72
CA ASN A 270 -9.77 -10.17 -3.05
C ASN A 270 -9.13 -11.32 -3.85
N THR A 271 -8.22 -12.09 -3.23
CA THR A 271 -7.57 -13.23 -3.89
C THR A 271 -8.54 -14.39 -4.13
N THR A 272 -9.49 -14.66 -3.22
CA THR A 272 -10.52 -15.69 -3.42
C THR A 272 -11.41 -15.33 -4.58
N THR A 273 -11.92 -14.10 -4.64
CA THR A 273 -12.76 -13.61 -5.76
C THR A 273 -12.03 -13.74 -7.09
N GLU A 274 -10.75 -13.40 -7.12
CA GLU A 274 -9.94 -13.51 -8.34
C GLU A 274 -9.71 -14.97 -8.74
N LEU A 275 -9.44 -15.87 -7.79
CA LEU A 275 -9.33 -17.31 -8.06
C LEU A 275 -10.65 -17.86 -8.64
N ASP A 276 -11.78 -17.53 -8.05
CA ASP A 276 -13.09 -17.97 -8.52
C ASP A 276 -13.35 -17.47 -9.94
N ARG A 277 -13.02 -16.19 -10.23
CA ARG A 277 -13.12 -15.61 -11.57
C ARG A 277 -12.26 -16.39 -12.59
N GLN A 278 -11.03 -16.73 -12.24
CA GLN A 278 -10.14 -17.49 -13.12
C GLN A 278 -10.61 -18.92 -13.34
N VAL A 279 -11.14 -19.60 -12.31
CA VAL A 279 -11.74 -20.93 -12.45
C VAL A 279 -12.92 -20.90 -13.43
N ILE A 280 -13.79 -19.89 -13.31
CA ILE A 280 -14.92 -19.69 -14.23
C ILE A 280 -14.42 -19.42 -15.65
N ALA A 281 -13.45 -18.54 -15.82
CA ALA A 281 -12.88 -18.21 -17.14
C ALA A 281 -12.27 -19.46 -17.81
N GLN A 282 -11.52 -20.27 -17.08
CA GLN A 282 -10.95 -21.52 -17.59
C GLN A 282 -12.04 -22.53 -17.97
N ALA A 283 -13.09 -22.67 -17.15
CA ALA A 283 -14.22 -23.55 -17.46
C ALA A 283 -14.95 -23.08 -18.72
N ALA A 284 -15.17 -21.76 -18.87
CA ALA A 284 -15.75 -21.17 -20.07
C ALA A 284 -14.91 -21.47 -21.31
N GLN A 285 -13.59 -21.29 -21.27
CA GLN A 285 -12.70 -21.59 -22.37
C GLN A 285 -12.73 -23.07 -22.77
N ARG A 286 -12.75 -24.02 -21.80
CA ARG A 286 -12.90 -25.45 -22.08
C ARG A 286 -14.24 -25.77 -22.74
N LEU A 287 -15.31 -25.11 -22.33
CA LEU A 287 -16.65 -25.28 -22.91
C LEU A 287 -16.69 -24.76 -24.33
N LEU A 288 -16.21 -23.54 -24.58
CA LEU A 288 -16.15 -22.90 -25.89
C LEU A 288 -15.35 -23.72 -26.90
N ALA A 289 -14.26 -24.36 -26.47
CA ALA A 289 -13.46 -25.24 -27.34
C ALA A 289 -14.24 -26.46 -27.83
N ARG A 290 -15.31 -26.86 -27.14
CA ARG A 290 -16.18 -28.02 -27.48
C ARG A 290 -17.45 -27.61 -28.23
N LEU A 291 -17.73 -26.28 -28.34
CA LEU A 291 -18.94 -25.80 -29.00
C LEU A 291 -18.91 -26.12 -30.51
N PRO A 292 -20.02 -26.61 -31.07
CA PRO A 292 -20.21 -26.71 -32.54
C PRO A 292 -20.04 -25.33 -33.20
N ALA A 293 -19.54 -25.33 -34.43
CA ALA A 293 -19.25 -24.09 -35.17
C ALA A 293 -20.48 -23.15 -35.26
N GLY A 294 -21.66 -23.69 -35.40
CA GLY A 294 -22.90 -22.90 -35.50
C GLY A 294 -23.35 -22.20 -34.21
N LEU A 295 -22.73 -22.51 -33.06
CA LEU A 295 -23.02 -21.84 -31.77
C LEU A 295 -21.90 -20.86 -31.33
N ARG A 296 -20.87 -20.68 -32.12
CA ARG A 296 -19.76 -19.78 -31.78
C ARG A 296 -20.13 -18.30 -31.88
N ASP A 297 -21.12 -17.98 -32.73
CA ASP A 297 -21.62 -16.62 -32.90
C ASP A 297 -22.80 -16.30 -31.98
N ASP A 298 -23.18 -17.23 -31.11
CA ASP A 298 -24.18 -17.02 -30.06
C ASP A 298 -23.72 -15.93 -29.11
N PRO A 299 -24.59 -14.97 -28.74
CA PRO A 299 -24.25 -13.87 -27.80
C PRO A 299 -23.67 -14.36 -26.46
N ASP A 300 -24.21 -15.46 -25.91
CA ASP A 300 -23.71 -16.02 -24.66
C ASP A 300 -22.32 -16.65 -24.83
N ALA A 301 -22.08 -17.32 -25.98
CA ALA A 301 -20.75 -17.84 -26.31
C ALA A 301 -19.72 -16.69 -26.44
N GLN A 302 -20.11 -15.59 -27.06
CA GLN A 302 -19.24 -14.40 -27.17
C GLN A 302 -19.01 -13.74 -25.83
N ALA A 303 -20.02 -13.65 -24.95
CA ALA A 303 -19.87 -13.15 -23.60
C ALA A 303 -18.90 -14.01 -22.78
N LEU A 304 -19.01 -15.34 -22.85
CA LEU A 304 -18.08 -16.26 -22.21
C LEU A 304 -16.65 -16.18 -22.80
N ALA A 305 -16.52 -15.96 -24.10
CA ALA A 305 -15.22 -15.77 -24.77
C ALA A 305 -14.50 -14.48 -24.29
N GLY A 306 -15.28 -13.50 -23.83
CA GLY A 306 -14.76 -12.28 -23.19
C GLY A 306 -14.10 -12.52 -21.83
N LEU A 307 -14.38 -13.65 -21.16
CA LEU A 307 -13.73 -14.03 -19.91
C LEU A 307 -12.27 -14.47 -20.20
N ARG A 308 -11.33 -13.58 -19.91
CA ARG A 308 -9.90 -13.87 -20.17
C ARG A 308 -9.33 -14.72 -19.04
N CYS A 309 -8.61 -15.79 -19.40
CA CYS A 309 -7.67 -16.45 -18.50
C CYS A 309 -6.46 -15.53 -18.33
N GLU A 310 -6.24 -15.06 -17.13
CA GLU A 310 -5.14 -14.18 -16.82
C GLU A 310 -3.85 -14.96 -16.54
N SER A 311 -2.73 -14.26 -16.70
CA SER A 311 -1.44 -14.80 -16.31
C SER A 311 -1.41 -15.02 -14.79
N ALA A 312 -0.57 -15.95 -14.34
CA ALA A 312 -0.41 -16.25 -12.94
C ALA A 312 0.03 -15.02 -12.11
N VAL A 313 -0.48 -14.92 -10.90
CA VAL A 313 -0.14 -13.86 -9.95
C VAL A 313 0.35 -14.47 -8.65
N ASP A 314 1.58 -14.13 -8.26
CA ASP A 314 2.13 -14.44 -6.95
C ASP A 314 2.02 -13.18 -6.06
N VAL A 315 1.23 -13.24 -5.00
CA VAL A 315 1.14 -12.16 -4.00
C VAL A 315 2.04 -12.49 -2.82
N VAL A 316 3.07 -11.71 -2.62
CA VAL A 316 3.97 -11.79 -1.46
C VAL A 316 3.47 -10.79 -0.44
N HIS A 317 2.96 -11.28 0.67
CA HIS A 317 2.31 -10.49 1.70
C HIS A 317 3.28 -10.18 2.83
N LEU A 318 3.66 -8.91 2.97
CA LEU A 318 4.42 -8.38 4.08
C LEU A 318 3.47 -7.59 4.99
N ILE A 319 3.35 -8.00 6.24
CA ILE A 319 2.45 -7.39 7.21
C ILE A 319 3.27 -6.85 8.36
N TYR A 320 3.17 -5.54 8.60
CA TYR A 320 3.72 -4.96 9.81
C TYR A 320 3.02 -5.53 11.05
N ARG A 321 3.79 -5.94 12.04
CA ARG A 321 3.30 -6.46 13.30
C ARG A 321 3.69 -5.50 14.40
N SER A 322 2.67 -4.85 14.99
CA SER A 322 2.85 -3.91 16.10
C SER A 322 3.63 -4.56 17.24
N LYS A 323 4.50 -3.79 17.85
CA LYS A 323 5.20 -4.19 19.07
C LYS A 323 4.33 -3.91 20.29
N HIS A 324 4.57 -4.61 21.39
CA HIS A 324 3.77 -4.52 22.61
C HIS A 324 3.69 -3.12 23.25
N PHE A 325 4.59 -2.22 22.89
CA PHE A 325 4.62 -0.84 23.38
C PHE A 325 4.00 0.15 22.38
N GLU A 326 3.50 -0.31 21.25
CA GLU A 326 2.75 0.52 20.32
C GLU A 326 1.27 0.47 20.71
N THR A 327 0.61 1.61 20.58
CA THR A 327 -0.78 1.80 20.98
C THR A 327 -1.62 2.20 19.76
N GLN A 328 -2.87 2.59 20.02
CA GLN A 328 -3.75 3.16 19.00
C GLN A 328 -3.17 4.39 18.28
N SER A 329 -2.14 5.04 18.86
CA SER A 329 -1.50 6.23 18.32
C SER A 329 -0.40 5.95 17.29
N LYS A 330 -0.06 4.69 17.04
CA LYS A 330 1.06 4.24 16.21
C LYS A 330 1.11 4.84 14.79
N ASP A 331 -0.03 5.17 14.21
CA ASP A 331 -0.15 5.73 12.85
C ASP A 331 0.04 7.26 12.78
N TYR A 332 0.11 7.95 13.95
CA TYR A 332 0.44 9.37 14.03
C TYR A 332 1.57 9.67 15.02
N GLU A 333 2.33 8.66 15.41
CA GLU A 333 3.55 8.77 16.20
C GLU A 333 4.78 8.87 15.29
N PHE A 334 5.27 10.09 15.04
CA PHE A 334 6.33 10.39 14.07
C PHE A 334 7.71 10.60 14.72
N SER A 335 7.97 10.02 15.90
CA SER A 335 9.30 10.14 16.49
C SER A 335 10.39 9.51 15.62
N ARG A 336 11.60 10.04 15.73
CA ARG A 336 12.79 9.51 15.04
C ARG A 336 13.03 8.04 15.38
N LEU A 337 12.82 7.67 16.64
CA LEU A 337 13.06 6.33 17.12
C LEU A 337 12.08 5.32 16.49
N SER A 338 10.77 5.61 16.54
CA SER A 338 9.74 4.75 15.92
C SER A 338 9.93 4.66 14.42
N MET A 339 10.20 5.78 13.73
CA MET A 339 10.49 5.78 12.30
C MET A 339 11.64 4.84 11.95
N GLN A 340 12.77 4.89 12.71
CA GLN A 340 13.91 4.01 12.47
C GLN A 340 13.59 2.54 12.74
N GLU A 341 12.82 2.24 13.79
CA GLU A 341 12.40 0.89 14.12
C GLU A 341 11.48 0.29 13.05
N HIS A 342 10.50 1.07 12.56
CA HIS A 342 9.62 0.65 11.47
C HIS A 342 10.43 0.39 10.18
N TRP A 343 11.34 1.28 9.84
CA TRP A 343 12.21 1.12 8.67
C TRP A 343 13.06 -0.15 8.76
N GLN A 344 13.71 -0.38 9.91
CA GLN A 344 14.51 -1.58 10.12
C GLN A 344 13.68 -2.87 10.09
N ALA A 345 12.46 -2.85 10.65
CA ALA A 345 11.54 -3.99 10.59
C ALA A 345 11.19 -4.32 9.13
N GLY A 346 10.86 -3.33 8.32
CA GLY A 346 10.55 -3.52 6.90
C GLY A 346 11.74 -4.11 6.12
N ARG A 347 12.94 -3.60 6.36
CA ARG A 347 14.17 -4.16 5.78
C ARG A 347 14.37 -5.63 6.13
N ALA A 348 14.22 -5.96 7.41
CA ALA A 348 14.43 -7.31 7.90
C ALA A 348 13.39 -8.29 7.33
N ASP A 349 12.11 -7.89 7.30
CA ASP A 349 11.03 -8.73 6.79
C ASP A 349 11.18 -9.00 5.30
N MET A 350 11.49 -7.98 4.50
CA MET A 350 11.74 -8.15 3.07
C MET A 350 12.98 -8.99 2.81
N SER A 351 14.07 -8.75 3.53
CA SER A 351 15.28 -9.56 3.41
C SER A 351 15.01 -11.04 3.71
N ARG A 352 14.29 -11.36 4.81
CA ARG A 352 13.90 -12.74 5.11
C ARG A 352 13.06 -13.35 4.00
N THR A 353 12.07 -12.61 3.51
CA THR A 353 11.17 -13.04 2.43
C THR A 353 11.95 -13.41 1.17
N LEU A 354 12.90 -12.58 0.76
CA LEU A 354 13.70 -12.81 -0.45
C LEU A 354 14.64 -14.03 -0.35
N HIS A 355 15.04 -14.41 0.87
CA HIS A 355 15.91 -15.58 1.13
C HIS A 355 15.14 -16.84 1.56
N ASP A 356 13.81 -16.75 1.72
CA ASP A 356 13.00 -17.91 2.14
C ASP A 356 13.01 -19.00 1.05
N PRO A 357 13.30 -20.28 1.39
CA PRO A 357 13.31 -21.37 0.42
C PRO A 357 11.97 -21.57 -0.32
N ARG A 358 10.84 -21.24 0.33
CA ARG A 358 9.51 -21.31 -0.29
C ARG A 358 9.36 -20.28 -1.41
N TRP A 359 10.05 -19.14 -1.28
CA TRP A 359 10.09 -18.10 -2.28
C TRP A 359 11.11 -18.39 -3.38
N THR A 360 12.36 -18.69 -3.01
CA THR A 360 13.46 -18.90 -3.96
C THR A 360 13.29 -20.18 -4.78
N GLY A 361 12.69 -21.22 -4.20
CA GLY A 361 12.42 -22.50 -4.85
C GLY A 361 11.05 -22.58 -5.55
N ARG A 362 10.28 -21.46 -5.62
CA ARG A 362 8.97 -21.50 -6.27
C ARG A 362 9.10 -21.74 -7.77
N SER A 363 8.26 -22.63 -8.29
CA SER A 363 8.08 -22.77 -9.72
C SER A 363 7.10 -21.70 -10.20
N PRO A 364 7.34 -21.05 -11.36
CA PRO A 364 6.35 -20.17 -11.96
C PRO A 364 5.01 -20.92 -12.11
N SER A 365 3.91 -20.33 -11.65
CA SER A 365 2.60 -20.85 -11.92
C SER A 365 2.22 -20.52 -13.36
N SER A 366 1.46 -21.40 -14.00
CA SER A 366 0.90 -21.09 -15.33
C SER A 366 -0.42 -20.31 -15.22
N HIS A 367 -1.12 -20.42 -14.07
CA HIS A 367 -2.44 -19.83 -13.86
C HIS A 367 -2.70 -19.63 -12.37
N GLY A 368 -3.64 -18.74 -12.05
CA GLY A 368 -4.16 -18.57 -10.70
C GLY A 368 -3.40 -17.54 -9.86
N VAL A 369 -3.93 -17.29 -8.66
CA VAL A 369 -3.32 -16.41 -7.67
C VAL A 369 -2.79 -17.27 -6.53
N ARG A 370 -1.52 -17.06 -6.13
CA ARG A 370 -0.93 -17.68 -4.94
C ARG A 370 -0.55 -16.58 -3.96
N VAL A 371 -0.74 -16.85 -2.68
CA VAL A 371 -0.36 -15.91 -1.61
C VAL A 371 0.75 -16.53 -0.77
N PHE A 372 1.83 -15.78 -0.57
CA PHE A 372 2.98 -16.12 0.25
C PHE A 372 3.04 -15.19 1.46
N ASP A 373 2.70 -15.68 2.66
CA ASP A 373 3.01 -15.01 3.93
C ASP A 373 4.29 -15.66 4.50
N LEU A 374 5.43 -15.07 4.19
CA LEU A 374 6.76 -15.60 4.51
C LEU A 374 7.39 -14.92 5.73
N ALA A 375 6.87 -13.76 6.14
CA ALA A 375 7.34 -13.04 7.31
C ALA A 375 6.75 -13.61 8.62
N SER A 376 5.75 -14.49 8.54
CA SER A 376 5.12 -15.15 9.68
C SER A 376 5.99 -16.27 10.23
N PRO A 377 6.26 -16.32 11.56
CA PRO A 377 7.04 -17.42 12.17
C PRO A 377 6.29 -18.76 12.18
N HIS A 378 4.97 -18.77 11.94
CA HIS A 378 4.18 -19.99 11.82
C HIS A 378 3.69 -20.19 10.38
N PRO A 379 3.90 -21.37 9.77
CA PRO A 379 3.35 -21.66 8.46
C PRO A 379 1.82 -21.74 8.58
N SER A 380 1.12 -20.70 8.16
CA SER A 380 -0.28 -20.85 7.81
C SER A 380 -0.33 -21.70 6.54
N THR A 381 -0.43 -23.01 6.71
CA THR A 381 -0.73 -23.96 5.63
C THR A 381 -2.15 -23.72 5.14
N SER A 382 -2.34 -22.69 4.34
CA SER A 382 -3.53 -22.55 3.51
C SER A 382 -3.15 -22.64 2.03
N THR A 383 -2.49 -23.74 1.66
CA THR A 383 -2.62 -24.24 0.30
C THR A 383 -4.02 -24.85 0.21
N GLN A 384 -5.02 -24.08 -0.18
CA GLN A 384 -6.26 -24.66 -0.69
C GLN A 384 -5.87 -25.47 -1.94
N LYS A 385 -5.72 -26.78 -1.73
CA LYS A 385 -5.70 -27.74 -2.83
C LYS A 385 -7.08 -27.64 -3.51
N VAL A 386 -7.09 -27.25 -4.76
CA VAL A 386 -8.21 -27.49 -5.65
C VAL A 386 -8.49 -28.99 -5.61
N PRO A 387 -9.73 -29.46 -5.35
CA PRO A 387 -10.06 -30.88 -5.47
C PRO A 387 -9.74 -31.32 -6.89
N SER A 388 -8.97 -32.39 -7.00
CA SER A 388 -8.77 -33.07 -8.30
C SER A 388 -10.10 -33.62 -8.81
N PRO A 389 -10.32 -33.65 -10.14
CA PRO A 389 -11.57 -34.00 -10.77
C PRO A 389 -12.03 -35.42 -10.46
#